data_6707c5e38eb92fe19f69790543349821
#
_entry.id   6707c5e38eb92fe19f69790543349821
#
_cell.length_a   1.000
_cell.length_b   1.000
_cell.length_c   1.000
_cell.angle_alpha   90.00
_cell.angle_beta   90.00
_cell.angle_gamma   90.00
#
_symmetry.space_group_name_H-M   'P 1'
#
loop_
_entity.id
_entity.type
_entity.pdbx_description
1 polymer ?
#
loop_
_entity_poly.entity_id
_entity_poly.type
_entity_poly.pdbx_seq_one_letter_code
_entity_poly.pdbx_strand_id
1 'polypeptide(L)'
;RGHAGMAGRGLAGMAPATLYDWRSWIVRPLLRLRRAALRDVLRRQNVDWAEDPTNADEAFERPRMRAALADGNGARRIDDALALAAHEGRARSQLGLAAASLIGDFATQPACGLIRLDPGLLSAGDERAAVYALRILLATTGGIAFLPDQARSEAVFGRLKAGFLCATLSRTVVDFRRAGIFLRREARNLPAAAAATGSALWDGRRHITLNDSSGALLIAPFGKAAAKRLAMGEGKTPPSLMRAALATEPALWQAGECLGLPGHGGVSAMVEVRPVVAPFARFLPSFDLAPAQAVAGLIGAAPVPPLPFSGHSAG
;
A
#
# COMPACT_ATOMS: atom_id res chain seq x y z
N ARG A 1 -18.35 13.78 -23.26
CA ARG A 1 -18.01 13.98 -21.83
C ARG A 1 -16.50 13.91 -21.75
N GLY A 2 -15.86 15.06 -21.49
CA GLY A 2 -14.41 15.24 -21.55
C GLY A 2 -13.65 14.37 -20.56
N HIS A 3 -12.46 13.97 -20.93
CA HIS A 3 -11.49 13.13 -20.21
C HIS A 3 -10.82 13.83 -19.02
N ALA A 4 -11.46 14.84 -18.43
CA ALA A 4 -10.94 15.61 -17.28
C ALA A 4 -10.81 14.81 -15.95
N GLY A 5 -11.19 13.52 -15.94
CA GLY A 5 -11.12 12.66 -14.75
C GLY A 5 -10.02 11.60 -14.77
N MET A 6 -9.23 11.49 -15.83
CA MET A 6 -8.20 10.46 -15.97
C MET A 6 -6.76 10.96 -15.73
N ALA A 7 -6.55 12.15 -15.21
CA ALA A 7 -5.24 12.58 -14.73
C ALA A 7 -4.90 11.77 -13.48
N GLY A 8 -4.21 10.63 -13.65
CA GLY A 8 -3.90 9.78 -12.52
C GLY A 8 -3.10 8.54 -12.86
N ARG A 9 -2.84 7.77 -11.84
CA ARG A 9 -2.03 6.53 -11.85
C ARG A 9 -2.41 5.52 -12.95
N GLY A 10 -3.65 5.54 -13.45
CA GLY A 10 -4.12 4.67 -14.52
C GLY A 10 -3.51 4.95 -15.90
N LEU A 11 -3.07 6.19 -16.17
CA LEU A 11 -2.46 6.55 -17.45
C LEU A 11 -1.10 5.89 -17.68
N ALA A 12 -0.39 5.53 -16.62
CA ALA A 12 0.86 4.77 -16.70
C ALA A 12 0.69 3.36 -17.32
N GLY A 13 -0.56 2.91 -17.48
CA GLY A 13 -0.84 1.57 -17.96
C GLY A 13 -0.39 0.47 -17.01
N MET A 14 -0.12 -0.72 -17.56
CA MET A 14 0.38 -1.85 -16.78
C MET A 14 1.87 -1.69 -16.45
N ALA A 15 2.24 -1.97 -15.20
CA ALA A 15 3.64 -1.99 -14.81
C ALA A 15 4.39 -3.17 -15.47
N PRO A 16 5.66 -2.99 -15.84
CA PRO A 16 6.52 -4.08 -16.37
C PRO A 16 6.63 -5.27 -15.42
N ALA A 17 6.60 -5.02 -14.14
CA ALA A 17 6.54 -6.03 -13.10
C ALA A 17 5.54 -5.63 -12.01
N THR A 18 4.96 -6.62 -11.35
CA THR A 18 4.07 -6.45 -10.20
C THR A 18 4.39 -7.53 -9.19
N LEU A 19 4.71 -7.16 -7.96
CA LEU A 19 4.84 -8.10 -6.87
C LEU A 19 3.43 -8.49 -6.38
N TYR A 20 3.15 -9.77 -6.31
CA TYR A 20 1.89 -10.33 -5.85
C TYR A 20 2.07 -10.98 -4.47
N ASP A 21 1.19 -10.62 -3.53
CA ASP A 21 1.18 -11.09 -2.14
C ASP A 21 2.56 -11.03 -1.45
N TRP A 22 3.38 -10.04 -1.82
CA TRP A 22 4.74 -9.84 -1.28
C TRP A 22 5.70 -11.03 -1.49
N ARG A 23 5.37 -11.94 -2.44
CA ARG A 23 6.05 -13.23 -2.63
C ARG A 23 6.47 -13.50 -4.06
N SER A 24 5.61 -13.21 -5.04
CA SER A 24 5.80 -13.65 -6.42
C SER A 24 5.79 -12.49 -7.39
N TRP A 25 6.79 -12.41 -8.25
CA TRP A 25 6.85 -11.42 -9.32
C TRP A 25 6.06 -11.87 -10.55
N ILE A 26 5.10 -11.06 -10.97
CA ILE A 26 4.44 -11.16 -12.27
C ILE A 26 5.18 -10.21 -13.21
N VAL A 27 5.97 -10.76 -14.12
CA VAL A 27 6.78 -10.01 -15.08
C VAL A 27 6.12 -9.99 -16.45
N ARG A 28 6.23 -8.86 -17.17
CA ARG A 28 5.64 -8.65 -18.49
C ARG A 28 6.73 -8.24 -19.49
N PRO A 29 7.59 -9.17 -19.93
CA PRO A 29 8.76 -8.86 -20.77
C PRO A 29 8.34 -8.37 -22.18
N LEU A 30 7.15 -8.79 -22.65
CA LEU A 30 6.66 -8.49 -23.98
C LEU A 30 5.73 -7.26 -24.02
N LEU A 31 5.65 -6.49 -22.92
CA LEU A 31 4.70 -5.38 -22.81
C LEU A 31 4.88 -4.30 -23.89
N ARG A 32 6.10 -4.12 -24.37
CA ARG A 32 6.44 -3.13 -25.42
C ARG A 32 6.33 -3.68 -26.84
N LEU A 33 6.11 -4.99 -27.01
CA LEU A 33 6.05 -5.61 -28.32
C LEU A 33 4.61 -5.62 -28.86
N ARG A 34 4.45 -5.24 -30.10
CA ARG A 34 3.16 -5.37 -30.81
C ARG A 34 2.88 -6.84 -31.13
N ARG A 35 1.61 -7.24 -31.05
CA ARG A 35 1.18 -8.60 -31.40
C ARG A 35 1.61 -9.02 -32.81
N ALA A 36 1.59 -8.08 -33.78
CA ALA A 36 2.06 -8.33 -35.13
C ALA A 36 3.54 -8.77 -35.16
N ALA A 37 4.42 -8.05 -34.46
CA ALA A 37 5.83 -8.41 -34.39
C ALA A 37 6.06 -9.80 -33.78
N LEU A 38 5.28 -10.17 -32.75
CA LEU A 38 5.36 -11.52 -32.18
C LEU A 38 4.91 -12.59 -33.17
N ARG A 39 3.82 -12.35 -33.91
CA ARG A 39 3.36 -13.25 -34.97
C ARG A 39 4.40 -13.40 -36.10
N ASP A 40 5.08 -12.32 -36.47
CA ASP A 40 6.13 -12.37 -37.50
C ASP A 40 7.34 -13.19 -37.05
N VAL A 41 7.68 -13.17 -35.76
CA VAL A 41 8.70 -14.06 -35.19
C VAL A 41 8.24 -15.52 -35.28
N LEU A 42 7.01 -15.82 -34.86
CA LEU A 42 6.45 -17.19 -34.93
C LEU A 42 6.42 -17.72 -36.36
N ARG A 43 5.94 -16.91 -37.36
CA ARG A 43 5.97 -17.29 -38.77
C ARG A 43 7.37 -17.63 -39.25
N ARG A 44 8.36 -16.82 -38.90
CA ARG A 44 9.78 -17.08 -39.28
C ARG A 44 10.35 -18.35 -38.67
N GLN A 45 9.81 -18.73 -37.51
CA GLN A 45 10.24 -19.97 -36.81
C GLN A 45 9.35 -21.18 -37.18
N ASN A 46 8.41 -21.03 -38.13
CA ASN A 46 7.42 -22.06 -38.47
C ASN A 46 6.66 -22.61 -37.26
N VAL A 47 6.32 -21.73 -36.30
CA VAL A 47 5.54 -22.09 -35.12
C VAL A 47 4.10 -21.58 -35.30
N ASP A 48 3.16 -22.49 -35.22
CA ASP A 48 1.72 -22.16 -35.25
C ASP A 48 1.25 -21.61 -33.89
N TRP A 49 0.17 -20.88 -33.92
CA TRP A 49 -0.49 -20.37 -32.72
C TRP A 49 -2.01 -20.55 -32.78
N ALA A 50 -2.63 -20.75 -31.65
CA ALA A 50 -4.07 -20.79 -31.53
C ALA A 50 -4.67 -19.37 -31.58
N GLU A 51 -5.75 -19.21 -32.34
CA GLU A 51 -6.60 -18.01 -32.28
C GLU A 51 -7.83 -18.32 -31.43
N ASP A 52 -7.95 -17.60 -30.32
CA ASP A 52 -9.14 -17.65 -29.50
C ASP A 52 -10.26 -16.83 -30.18
N PRO A 53 -11.41 -17.44 -30.52
CA PRO A 53 -12.53 -16.75 -31.17
C PRO A 53 -13.02 -15.52 -30.39
N THR A 54 -12.92 -15.54 -29.06
CA THR A 54 -13.34 -14.41 -28.22
C THR A 54 -12.50 -13.15 -28.44
N ASN A 55 -11.32 -13.28 -29.04
CA ASN A 55 -10.48 -12.12 -29.42
C ASN A 55 -11.06 -11.27 -30.56
N ALA A 56 -12.05 -11.80 -31.30
CA ALA A 56 -12.78 -11.10 -32.37
C ALA A 56 -14.17 -10.63 -31.91
N ASP A 57 -14.64 -11.06 -30.75
CA ASP A 57 -15.99 -10.75 -30.28
C ASP A 57 -16.04 -9.32 -29.72
N GLU A 58 -16.72 -8.44 -30.48
CA GLU A 58 -16.91 -7.03 -30.11
C GLU A 58 -17.87 -6.81 -28.91
N ALA A 59 -18.46 -7.85 -28.35
CA ALA A 59 -19.14 -7.77 -27.06
C ALA A 59 -18.16 -7.38 -25.93
N PHE A 60 -16.87 -7.72 -26.10
CA PHE A 60 -15.82 -7.34 -25.17
C PHE A 60 -15.15 -6.01 -25.52
N GLU A 61 -14.77 -5.23 -24.51
CA GLU A 61 -14.17 -3.90 -24.71
C GLU A 61 -12.86 -3.93 -25.52
N ARG A 62 -11.98 -4.92 -25.29
CA ARG A 62 -10.68 -5.01 -25.96
C ARG A 62 -10.77 -5.23 -27.46
N PRO A 63 -11.60 -6.13 -28.02
CA PRO A 63 -11.87 -6.23 -29.45
C PRO A 63 -12.43 -4.93 -30.02
N ARG A 64 -13.44 -4.31 -29.38
CA ARG A 64 -14.00 -3.02 -29.83
C ARG A 64 -12.93 -1.93 -29.93
N MET A 65 -12.06 -1.81 -28.91
CA MET A 65 -10.96 -0.84 -28.94
C MET A 65 -9.96 -1.13 -30.05
N ARG A 66 -9.66 -2.40 -30.35
CA ARG A 66 -8.79 -2.78 -31.47
C ARG A 66 -9.43 -2.44 -32.82
N ALA A 67 -10.72 -2.73 -33.00
CA ALA A 67 -11.46 -2.36 -34.19
C ALA A 67 -11.46 -0.84 -34.40
N ALA A 68 -11.72 -0.06 -33.37
CA ALA A 68 -11.66 1.40 -33.37
C ALA A 68 -10.26 1.98 -33.68
N LEU A 69 -9.19 1.19 -33.48
CA LEU A 69 -7.81 1.55 -33.80
C LEU A 69 -7.30 0.92 -35.10
N ALA A 70 -8.15 0.25 -35.86
CA ALA A 70 -7.77 -0.40 -37.12
C ALA A 70 -7.78 0.58 -38.34
N ASP A 71 -8.22 1.83 -38.14
CA ASP A 71 -8.19 2.86 -39.17
C ASP A 71 -6.76 3.32 -39.53
N GLY A 72 -6.59 4.07 -40.62
CA GLY A 72 -5.30 4.54 -41.13
C GLY A 72 -4.47 5.36 -40.12
N ASN A 73 -5.11 5.94 -39.07
CA ASN A 73 -4.49 6.69 -38.01
C ASN A 73 -4.26 5.84 -36.72
N GLY A 74 -4.72 4.60 -36.68
CA GLY A 74 -4.67 3.74 -35.49
C GLY A 74 -3.26 3.46 -35.00
N ALA A 75 -2.31 3.27 -35.92
CA ALA A 75 -0.91 3.06 -35.55
C ALA A 75 -0.33 4.25 -34.78
N ARG A 76 -0.55 5.48 -35.27
CA ARG A 76 -0.10 6.71 -34.61
C ARG A 76 -0.75 6.89 -33.26
N ARG A 77 -2.08 6.68 -33.16
CA ARG A 77 -2.81 6.76 -31.88
C ARG A 77 -2.30 5.76 -30.84
N ILE A 78 -1.88 4.57 -31.27
CA ILE A 78 -1.25 3.57 -30.39
C ILE A 78 0.12 4.06 -29.91
N ASP A 79 0.95 4.60 -30.81
CA ASP A 79 2.28 5.10 -30.46
C ASP A 79 2.19 6.30 -29.50
N ASP A 80 1.26 7.23 -29.74
CA ASP A 80 0.99 8.35 -28.84
C ASP A 80 0.53 7.87 -27.44
N ALA A 81 -0.35 6.86 -27.40
CA ALA A 81 -0.82 6.28 -26.15
C ALA A 81 0.32 5.56 -25.40
N LEU A 82 1.20 4.86 -26.10
CA LEU A 82 2.36 4.19 -25.50
C LEU A 82 3.39 5.20 -24.97
N ALA A 83 3.63 6.28 -25.72
CA ALA A 83 4.51 7.38 -25.29
C ALA A 83 3.96 8.07 -24.04
N LEU A 84 2.65 8.35 -24.01
CA LEU A 84 1.98 8.90 -22.84
C LEU A 84 2.09 7.95 -21.63
N ALA A 85 1.82 6.66 -21.82
CA ALA A 85 1.91 5.67 -20.74
C ALA A 85 3.35 5.57 -20.19
N ALA A 86 4.35 5.61 -21.05
CA ALA A 86 5.75 5.63 -20.63
C ALA A 86 6.11 6.91 -19.87
N HIS A 87 5.63 8.08 -20.33
CA HIS A 87 5.81 9.36 -19.62
C HIS A 87 5.17 9.30 -18.23
N GLU A 88 3.91 8.91 -18.14
CA GLU A 88 3.18 8.82 -16.87
C GLU A 88 3.76 7.75 -15.93
N GLY A 89 4.31 6.66 -16.47
CA GLY A 89 5.03 5.65 -15.70
C GLY A 89 6.28 6.21 -15.03
N ARG A 90 7.07 7.00 -15.77
CA ARG A 90 8.25 7.71 -15.21
C ARG A 90 7.84 8.74 -14.17
N ALA A 91 6.84 9.57 -14.48
CA ALA A 91 6.33 10.57 -13.54
C ALA A 91 5.83 9.95 -12.23
N ARG A 92 5.14 8.81 -12.32
CA ARG A 92 4.69 8.04 -11.15
C ARG A 92 5.85 7.50 -10.32
N SER A 93 6.88 6.97 -10.97
CA SER A 93 8.09 6.48 -10.27
C SER A 93 8.86 7.62 -9.60
N GLN A 94 8.99 8.77 -10.26
CA GLN A 94 9.62 9.96 -9.69
C GLN A 94 8.85 10.50 -8.49
N LEU A 95 7.52 10.59 -8.58
CA LEU A 95 6.67 10.96 -7.47
C LEU A 95 6.81 9.96 -6.30
N GLY A 96 6.93 8.67 -6.62
CA GLY A 96 7.18 7.62 -5.63
C GLY A 96 8.52 7.79 -4.92
N LEU A 97 9.60 8.10 -5.65
CA LEU A 97 10.91 8.37 -5.07
C LEU A 97 10.88 9.59 -4.13
N ALA A 98 10.25 10.69 -4.57
CA ALA A 98 10.10 11.89 -3.73
C ALA A 98 9.29 11.60 -2.46
N ALA A 99 8.17 10.87 -2.57
CA ALA A 99 7.37 10.46 -1.43
C ALA A 99 8.15 9.53 -0.47
N ALA A 100 8.97 8.62 -1.00
CA ALA A 100 9.83 7.74 -0.20
C ALA A 100 10.86 8.52 0.61
N SER A 101 11.52 9.52 0.01
CA SER A 101 12.44 10.41 0.72
C SER A 101 11.72 11.14 1.86
N LEU A 102 10.55 11.75 1.58
CA LEU A 102 9.77 12.44 2.59
C LEU A 102 9.33 11.52 3.74
N ILE A 103 9.00 10.27 3.47
CA ILE A 103 8.69 9.28 4.50
C ILE A 103 9.93 9.01 5.35
N GLY A 104 11.10 8.82 4.73
CA GLY A 104 12.36 8.60 5.43
C GLY A 104 12.78 9.78 6.32
N ASP A 105 12.61 11.01 5.82
CA ASP A 105 13.05 12.22 6.50
C ASP A 105 12.12 12.67 7.64
N PHE A 106 10.79 12.47 7.47
CA PHE A 106 9.79 13.06 8.35
C PHE A 106 8.92 12.06 9.12
N ALA A 107 8.97 10.77 8.83
CA ALA A 107 8.14 9.78 9.51
C ALA A 107 8.95 8.91 10.48
N THR A 108 8.39 8.68 11.67
CA THR A 108 8.93 7.75 12.68
C THR A 108 7.81 6.92 13.28
N GLN A 109 8.16 5.75 13.86
CA GLN A 109 7.21 4.89 14.56
C GLN A 109 7.56 4.82 16.05
N PRO A 110 7.05 5.74 16.90
CA PRO A 110 7.38 5.77 18.32
C PRO A 110 6.76 4.63 19.14
N ALA A 111 5.74 3.98 18.60
CA ALA A 111 5.14 2.78 19.19
C ALA A 111 4.45 1.95 18.10
N CYS A 112 4.21 0.67 18.37
CA CYS A 112 3.47 -0.19 17.47
C CYS A 112 2.10 0.43 17.14
N GLY A 113 1.77 0.52 15.84
CA GLY A 113 0.52 1.12 15.36
C GLY A 113 0.42 2.65 15.47
N LEU A 114 1.50 3.35 15.89
CA LEU A 114 1.56 4.81 15.95
C LEU A 114 2.67 5.34 15.04
N ILE A 115 2.32 6.11 14.02
CA ILE A 115 3.27 6.85 13.19
C ILE A 115 3.25 8.31 13.64
N ARG A 116 4.44 8.90 13.79
CA ARG A 116 4.64 10.33 14.02
C ARG A 116 5.24 10.94 12.78
N LEU A 117 4.62 12.01 12.30
CA LEU A 117 5.17 12.84 11.24
C LEU A 117 5.71 14.14 11.84
N ASP A 118 6.89 14.53 11.40
CA ASP A 118 7.42 15.85 11.70
C ASP A 118 6.62 16.90 10.90
N PRO A 119 6.21 18.03 11.53
CA PRO A 119 5.50 19.10 10.83
C PRO A 119 6.27 19.70 9.64
N GLY A 120 7.59 19.54 9.58
CA GLY A 120 8.41 19.92 8.44
C GLY A 120 7.95 19.33 7.11
N LEU A 121 7.27 18.16 7.14
CA LEU A 121 6.63 17.57 5.97
C LEU A 121 5.66 18.55 5.26
N LEU A 122 4.99 19.41 6.01
CA LEU A 122 3.98 20.32 5.46
C LEU A 122 4.58 21.48 4.64
N SER A 123 5.88 21.74 4.82
CA SER A 123 6.67 22.75 4.09
C SER A 123 7.74 22.15 3.19
N ALA A 124 7.86 20.83 3.11
CA ALA A 124 8.82 20.13 2.27
C ALA A 124 8.44 20.26 0.80
N GLY A 125 9.12 21.08 0.07
CA GLY A 125 9.07 21.50 -1.34
C GLY A 125 8.01 20.94 -2.30
N ASP A 126 7.94 19.62 -2.49
CA ASP A 126 6.96 18.99 -3.39
C ASP A 126 5.67 18.58 -2.63
N GLU A 127 4.67 19.45 -2.70
CA GLU A 127 3.35 19.19 -2.06
C GLU A 127 2.66 17.93 -2.62
N ARG A 128 2.83 17.63 -3.92
CA ARG A 128 2.25 16.42 -4.52
C ARG A 128 2.86 15.15 -3.91
N ALA A 129 4.19 15.16 -3.70
CA ALA A 129 4.89 14.07 -3.05
C ALA A 129 4.51 13.95 -1.57
N ALA A 130 4.37 15.06 -0.85
CA ALA A 130 3.94 15.07 0.54
C ALA A 130 2.50 14.54 0.72
N VAL A 131 1.58 14.95 -0.13
CA VAL A 131 0.20 14.40 -0.16
C VAL A 131 0.22 12.92 -0.50
N TYR A 132 1.06 12.49 -1.46
CA TYR A 132 1.17 11.08 -1.81
C TYR A 132 1.75 10.24 -0.67
N ALA A 133 2.79 10.71 0.01
CA ALA A 133 3.33 10.09 1.22
C ALA A 133 2.26 9.97 2.32
N LEU A 134 1.51 11.05 2.60
CA LEU A 134 0.42 11.04 3.56
C LEU A 134 -0.64 9.99 3.20
N ARG A 135 -1.04 9.88 1.93
CA ARG A 135 -2.03 8.88 1.48
C ARG A 135 -1.59 7.45 1.73
N ILE A 136 -0.32 7.15 1.47
CA ILE A 136 0.24 5.81 1.72
C ILE A 136 0.25 5.51 3.21
N LEU A 137 0.69 6.45 4.03
CA LEU A 137 0.74 6.31 5.49
C LEU A 137 -0.65 6.16 6.11
N LEU A 138 -1.65 6.92 5.62
CA LEU A 138 -3.05 6.78 6.02
C LEU A 138 -3.60 5.39 5.69
N ALA A 139 -3.39 4.92 4.46
CA ALA A 139 -3.83 3.59 4.06
C ALA A 139 -3.16 2.48 4.88
N THR A 140 -1.86 2.59 5.11
CA THR A 140 -1.08 1.63 5.91
C THR A 140 -1.56 1.58 7.36
N THR A 141 -1.71 2.74 8.00
CA THR A 141 -2.18 2.85 9.40
C THR A 141 -3.62 2.36 9.55
N GLY A 142 -4.49 2.67 8.58
CA GLY A 142 -5.90 2.25 8.57
C GLY A 142 -6.14 0.81 8.13
N GLY A 143 -5.13 0.13 7.57
CA GLY A 143 -5.26 -1.22 7.03
C GLY A 143 -6.15 -1.28 5.77
N ILE A 144 -6.05 -0.29 4.90
CA ILE A 144 -6.87 -0.18 3.70
C ILE A 144 -6.05 -0.53 2.46
N ALA A 145 -6.57 -1.45 1.65
CA ALA A 145 -5.89 -1.95 0.45
C ALA A 145 -5.77 -0.92 -0.70
N PHE A 146 -6.47 0.22 -0.59
CA PHE A 146 -6.45 1.29 -1.58
C PHE A 146 -6.06 2.62 -0.95
N LEU A 147 -5.40 3.46 -1.72
CA LEU A 147 -5.10 4.82 -1.27
C LEU A 147 -6.39 5.61 -1.05
N PRO A 148 -6.46 6.45 -0.02
CA PRO A 148 -7.56 7.40 0.16
C PRO A 148 -7.78 8.24 -1.10
N ASP A 149 -9.00 8.75 -1.25
CA ASP A 149 -9.34 9.69 -2.31
C ASP A 149 -8.38 10.88 -2.33
N GLN A 150 -7.99 11.32 -3.54
CA GLN A 150 -7.00 12.38 -3.73
C GLN A 150 -7.49 13.70 -3.12
N ALA A 151 -8.70 14.15 -3.50
CA ALA A 151 -9.22 15.44 -3.07
C ALA A 151 -9.43 15.50 -1.54
N ARG A 152 -9.90 14.39 -0.94
CA ARG A 152 -10.05 14.30 0.52
C ARG A 152 -8.69 14.34 1.23
N SER A 153 -7.67 13.75 0.65
CA SER A 153 -6.31 13.76 1.21
C SER A 153 -5.66 15.13 1.11
N GLU A 154 -5.84 15.83 -0.01
CA GLU A 154 -5.43 17.20 -0.21
C GLU A 154 -6.15 18.16 0.78
N ALA A 155 -7.45 17.96 1.00
CA ALA A 155 -8.19 18.73 1.99
C ALA A 155 -7.66 18.52 3.41
N VAL A 156 -7.33 17.28 3.81
CA VAL A 156 -6.69 17.00 5.10
C VAL A 156 -5.32 17.65 5.18
N PHE A 157 -4.50 17.54 4.13
CA PHE A 157 -3.17 18.16 4.07
C PHE A 157 -3.25 19.69 4.19
N GLY A 158 -4.16 20.34 3.47
CA GLY A 158 -4.39 21.78 3.56
C GLY A 158 -4.82 22.23 4.95
N ARG A 159 -5.68 21.45 5.62
CA ARG A 159 -6.08 21.73 7.02
C ARG A 159 -4.90 21.54 8.00
N LEU A 160 -4.02 20.56 7.77
CA LEU A 160 -2.79 20.40 8.56
C LEU A 160 -1.88 21.61 8.41
N LYS A 161 -1.74 22.17 7.20
CA LYS A 161 -0.97 23.42 6.96
C LYS A 161 -1.57 24.64 7.69
N ALA A 162 -2.88 24.65 7.88
CA ALA A 162 -3.57 25.72 8.60
C ALA A 162 -3.44 25.62 10.14
N GLY A 163 -2.98 24.49 10.69
CA GLY A 163 -2.74 24.32 12.12
C GLY A 163 -3.25 23.01 12.71
N PHE A 164 -3.39 23.00 14.03
CA PHE A 164 -3.78 21.80 14.78
C PHE A 164 -5.11 21.22 14.30
N LEU A 165 -5.14 19.92 14.16
CA LEU A 165 -6.24 19.16 13.57
C LEU A 165 -6.42 17.82 14.30
N CYS A 166 -7.68 17.44 14.52
CA CYS A 166 -8.03 16.04 14.76
C CYS A 166 -9.10 15.64 13.74
N ALA A 167 -8.76 14.69 12.86
CA ALA A 167 -9.62 14.22 11.77
C ALA A 167 -9.46 12.72 11.56
N THR A 168 -10.44 12.10 10.88
CA THR A 168 -10.36 10.69 10.48
C THR A 168 -10.49 10.57 8.97
N LEU A 169 -9.56 9.85 8.35
CA LEU A 169 -9.59 9.47 6.95
C LEU A 169 -9.06 8.04 6.79
N SER A 170 -9.74 7.22 5.98
CA SER A 170 -9.32 5.83 5.71
C SER A 170 -9.05 5.03 6.97
N ARG A 171 -9.96 5.08 7.96
CA ARG A 171 -9.85 4.40 9.25
C ARG A 171 -8.65 4.85 10.10
N THR A 172 -7.97 5.92 9.71
CA THR A 172 -6.84 6.50 10.43
C THR A 172 -7.23 7.82 11.06
N VAL A 173 -6.98 7.96 12.36
CA VAL A 173 -7.06 9.24 13.06
C VAL A 173 -5.77 10.00 12.82
N VAL A 174 -5.89 11.20 12.28
CA VAL A 174 -4.82 12.20 12.14
C VAL A 174 -4.96 13.19 13.29
N ASP A 175 -3.98 13.26 14.16
CA ASP A 175 -4.01 14.08 15.37
C ASP A 175 -2.76 14.98 15.40
N PHE A 176 -2.93 16.26 15.04
CA PHE A 176 -1.84 17.23 15.03
C PHE A 176 -1.77 17.97 16.36
N ARG A 177 -0.67 17.80 17.07
CA ARG A 177 -0.35 18.38 18.38
C ARG A 177 0.99 19.11 18.35
N ARG A 178 1.34 19.78 19.46
CA ARG A 178 2.67 20.43 19.61
C ARG A 178 3.84 19.47 19.38
N ALA A 179 3.70 18.20 19.76
CA ALA A 179 4.74 17.18 19.64
C ALA A 179 4.87 16.59 18.23
N GLY A 180 4.02 16.97 17.26
CA GLY A 180 4.01 16.47 15.89
C GLY A 180 2.62 16.03 15.41
N ILE A 181 2.57 15.47 14.21
CA ILE A 181 1.36 14.92 13.61
C ILE A 181 1.39 13.41 13.87
N PHE A 182 0.32 12.87 14.46
CA PHE A 182 0.24 11.46 14.81
C PHE A 182 -0.84 10.75 14.01
N LEU A 183 -0.47 9.60 13.43
CA LEU A 183 -1.37 8.71 12.70
C LEU A 183 -1.55 7.43 13.50
N ARG A 184 -2.79 7.06 13.79
CA ARG A 184 -3.14 5.80 14.47
C ARG A 184 -4.43 5.24 13.93
N ARG A 185 -4.61 3.94 14.06
CA ARG A 185 -5.86 3.28 13.69
C ARG A 185 -7.04 3.83 14.51
N GLU A 186 -8.16 4.10 13.87
CA GLU A 186 -9.41 4.44 14.55
C GLU A 186 -9.96 3.22 15.31
N ALA A 187 -10.46 3.42 16.53
CA ALA A 187 -10.96 2.32 17.36
C ALA A 187 -12.33 1.77 16.93
N ARG A 188 -12.96 2.34 15.90
CA ARG A 188 -14.22 1.83 15.36
C ARG A 188 -13.99 0.69 14.40
N ASN A 189 -14.97 -0.23 14.32
CA ASN A 189 -15.00 -1.33 13.36
C ASN A 189 -13.68 -2.12 13.35
N LEU A 190 -13.12 -2.40 14.51
CA LEU A 190 -12.04 -3.36 14.66
C LEU A 190 -12.60 -4.77 14.46
N PRO A 191 -11.78 -5.73 13.99
CA PRO A 191 -12.21 -7.11 13.87
C PRO A 191 -12.75 -7.65 15.20
N ALA A 192 -13.82 -8.41 15.15
CA ALA A 192 -14.29 -9.19 16.30
C ALA A 192 -13.25 -10.24 16.71
N ALA A 193 -13.36 -10.73 17.94
CA ALA A 193 -12.56 -11.86 18.39
C ALA A 193 -12.81 -13.07 17.46
N ALA A 194 -11.73 -13.69 17.01
CA ALA A 194 -11.77 -14.85 16.14
C ALA A 194 -10.79 -15.91 16.64
N ALA A 195 -11.12 -17.19 16.37
CA ALA A 195 -10.20 -18.27 16.68
C ALA A 195 -8.84 -18.03 16.00
N ALA A 196 -7.79 -18.18 16.78
CA ALA A 196 -6.44 -18.08 16.30
C ALA A 196 -6.08 -19.40 15.63
N THR A 197 -6.16 -19.50 14.30
CA THR A 197 -5.84 -20.72 13.53
C THR A 197 -4.99 -20.38 12.31
N GLY A 198 -3.88 -21.10 12.12
CA GLY A 198 -3.05 -21.01 10.93
C GLY A 198 -2.48 -19.61 10.69
N SER A 199 -2.65 -19.08 9.47
CA SER A 199 -2.15 -17.77 9.05
C SER A 199 -3.28 -16.91 8.51
N ALA A 200 -3.40 -15.67 9.00
CA ALA A 200 -4.46 -14.75 8.63
C ALA A 200 -3.99 -13.29 8.56
N LEU A 201 -4.63 -12.50 7.68
CA LEU A 201 -4.48 -11.06 7.65
C LEU A 201 -5.48 -10.42 8.62
N TRP A 202 -4.98 -9.84 9.70
CA TRP A 202 -5.79 -9.16 10.69
C TRP A 202 -5.88 -7.66 10.42
N ASP A 203 -7.10 -7.14 10.35
CA ASP A 203 -7.42 -5.71 10.15
C ASP A 203 -6.71 -5.04 8.93
N GLY A 204 -6.20 -5.83 7.97
CA GLY A 204 -5.41 -5.35 6.85
C GLY A 204 -4.02 -4.81 7.23
N ARG A 205 -3.61 -4.90 8.48
CA ARG A 205 -2.38 -4.29 9.02
C ARG A 205 -1.34 -5.28 9.50
N ARG A 206 -1.77 -6.47 9.91
CA ARG A 206 -0.90 -7.48 10.52
C ARG A 206 -1.14 -8.83 9.89
N HIS A 207 -0.09 -9.47 9.44
CA HIS A 207 -0.11 -10.88 9.08
C HIS A 207 0.23 -11.67 10.32
N ILE A 208 -0.69 -12.53 10.77
CA ILE A 208 -0.57 -13.30 11.99
C ILE A 208 -0.39 -14.76 11.61
N THR A 209 0.62 -15.41 12.15
CA THR A 209 0.88 -16.85 11.99
C THR A 209 1.00 -17.49 13.36
N LEU A 210 0.18 -18.48 13.63
CA LEU A 210 0.28 -19.27 14.85
C LEU A 210 1.31 -20.37 14.68
N ASN A 211 2.19 -20.46 15.67
CA ASN A 211 3.23 -21.48 15.74
C ASN A 211 2.76 -22.72 16.51
N ASP A 212 1.73 -22.58 17.36
CA ASP A 212 1.16 -23.65 18.17
C ASP A 212 -0.36 -23.58 18.15
N SER A 213 -1.01 -24.73 17.88
CA SER A 213 -2.46 -24.87 17.79
C SER A 213 -3.09 -25.56 19.03
N SER A 214 -2.34 -25.72 20.11
CA SER A 214 -2.71 -26.57 21.28
C SER A 214 -3.74 -25.96 22.22
N GLY A 215 -4.26 -24.76 21.97
CA GLY A 215 -5.22 -24.12 22.88
C GLY A 215 -6.36 -23.36 22.17
N ALA A 216 -7.46 -23.15 22.88
CA ALA A 216 -8.55 -22.27 22.45
C ALA A 216 -8.14 -20.80 22.52
N LEU A 217 -7.17 -20.42 21.69
CA LEU A 217 -6.67 -19.06 21.60
C LEU A 217 -7.56 -18.22 20.65
N LEU A 218 -7.81 -16.99 21.05
CA LEU A 218 -8.51 -16.00 20.22
C LEU A 218 -7.55 -14.86 19.89
N ILE A 219 -7.72 -14.30 18.69
CA ILE A 219 -7.13 -13.04 18.32
C ILE A 219 -8.22 -11.98 18.38
N ALA A 220 -7.97 -10.93 19.16
CA ALA A 220 -8.86 -9.79 19.29
C ALA A 220 -8.05 -8.51 19.50
N PRO A 221 -8.66 -7.31 19.38
CA PRO A 221 -7.99 -6.07 19.75
C PRO A 221 -7.48 -6.12 21.20
N PHE A 222 -6.31 -5.57 21.45
CA PHE A 222 -5.72 -5.47 22.80
C PHE A 222 -6.64 -4.75 23.78
N GLY A 223 -7.36 -3.73 23.28
CA GLY A 223 -8.39 -3.04 24.04
C GLY A 223 -7.87 -1.95 24.99
N LYS A 224 -8.75 -1.01 25.29
CA LYS A 224 -8.41 0.15 26.12
C LYS A 224 -8.03 -0.23 27.55
N ALA A 225 -8.71 -1.24 28.14
CA ALA A 225 -8.49 -1.67 29.51
C ALA A 225 -7.08 -2.27 29.68
N ALA A 226 -6.66 -3.17 28.79
CA ALA A 226 -5.33 -3.74 28.79
C ALA A 226 -4.27 -2.67 28.52
N ALA A 227 -4.49 -1.77 27.56
CA ALA A 227 -3.55 -0.70 27.22
C ALA A 227 -3.33 0.30 28.39
N LYS A 228 -4.34 0.53 29.24
CA LYS A 228 -4.18 1.37 30.43
C LYS A 228 -3.20 0.79 31.46
N ARG A 229 -3.11 -0.53 31.55
CA ARG A 229 -2.21 -1.21 32.48
C ARG A 229 -0.74 -1.18 32.08
N LEU A 230 -0.46 -0.85 30.79
CA LEU A 230 0.91 -0.77 30.31
C LEU A 230 1.59 0.47 30.87
N ALA A 231 2.75 0.26 31.52
CA ALA A 231 3.67 1.34 31.82
C ALA A 231 4.23 1.90 30.51
N MET A 232 4.18 3.20 30.36
CA MET A 232 4.77 3.90 29.23
C MET A 232 6.04 4.57 29.69
N GLY A 233 7.14 4.33 28.99
CA GLY A 233 8.40 5.01 29.25
C GLY A 233 8.27 6.53 29.08
N GLU A 234 9.17 7.26 29.71
CA GLU A 234 9.30 8.69 29.52
C GLU A 234 9.78 8.99 28.09
N GLY A 235 9.16 9.98 27.44
CA GLY A 235 9.53 10.35 26.07
C GLY A 235 8.70 11.52 25.53
N LYS A 236 9.10 12.00 24.35
CA LYS A 236 8.41 13.13 23.69
C LYS A 236 7.02 12.77 23.17
N THR A 237 6.68 11.47 23.04
CA THR A 237 5.39 11.01 22.56
C THR A 237 4.40 10.89 23.71
N PRO A 238 3.22 11.55 23.62
CA PRO A 238 2.22 11.48 24.68
C PRO A 238 1.79 10.03 24.97
N PRO A 239 1.86 9.56 26.23
CA PRO A 239 1.48 8.19 26.62
C PRO A 239 0.05 7.82 26.22
N SER A 240 -0.86 8.81 26.21
CA SER A 240 -2.25 8.61 25.80
C SER A 240 -2.38 8.19 24.34
N LEU A 241 -1.52 8.71 23.45
CA LEU A 241 -1.50 8.33 22.04
C LEU A 241 -0.93 6.94 21.82
N MET A 242 0.16 6.60 22.52
CA MET A 242 0.74 5.26 22.48
C MET A 242 -0.28 4.21 22.95
N ARG A 243 -0.95 4.44 24.08
CA ARG A 243 -2.01 3.54 24.56
C ARG A 243 -3.19 3.43 23.59
N ALA A 244 -3.59 4.55 22.97
CA ALA A 244 -4.67 4.55 22.00
C ALA A 244 -4.31 3.76 20.71
N ALA A 245 -3.07 3.80 20.27
CA ALA A 245 -2.58 3.00 19.15
C ALA A 245 -2.51 1.51 19.53
N LEU A 246 -1.86 1.18 20.63
CA LEU A 246 -1.73 -0.19 21.12
C LEU A 246 -3.08 -0.86 21.38
N ALA A 247 -4.08 -0.12 21.85
CA ALA A 247 -5.42 -0.64 22.08
C ALA A 247 -6.08 -1.21 20.78
N THR A 248 -5.61 -0.81 19.61
CA THR A 248 -6.10 -1.28 18.31
C THR A 248 -5.22 -2.36 17.69
N GLU A 249 -4.15 -2.78 18.34
CA GLU A 249 -3.28 -3.86 17.84
C GLU A 249 -3.85 -5.22 18.23
N PRO A 250 -3.53 -6.30 17.46
CA PRO A 250 -3.96 -7.64 17.79
C PRO A 250 -3.30 -8.12 19.09
N ALA A 251 -4.06 -8.82 19.91
CA ALA A 251 -3.57 -9.51 21.09
C ALA A 251 -4.10 -10.94 21.13
N LEU A 252 -3.39 -11.82 21.83
CA LEU A 252 -3.89 -13.15 22.15
C LEU A 252 -4.73 -13.09 23.42
N TRP A 253 -5.83 -13.84 23.35
CA TRP A 253 -6.80 -13.98 24.43
C TRP A 253 -7.10 -15.46 24.67
N GLN A 254 -7.27 -15.83 25.95
CA GLN A 254 -7.67 -17.17 26.36
C GLN A 254 -8.64 -17.06 27.53
N ALA A 255 -9.76 -17.77 27.46
CA ALA A 255 -10.78 -17.78 28.51
C ALA A 255 -11.24 -16.39 28.99
N GLY A 256 -11.24 -15.40 28.11
CA GLY A 256 -11.62 -14.01 28.42
C GLY A 256 -10.48 -13.15 29.01
N GLU A 257 -9.30 -13.72 29.21
CA GLU A 257 -8.12 -13.00 29.67
C GLU A 257 -7.18 -12.64 28.52
N CYS A 258 -6.63 -11.43 28.55
CA CYS A 258 -5.64 -10.96 27.59
C CYS A 258 -4.25 -11.47 28.00
N LEU A 259 -3.69 -12.38 27.22
CA LEU A 259 -2.34 -12.91 27.42
C LEU A 259 -1.26 -11.89 27.06
N GLY A 260 -1.55 -10.96 26.14
CA GLY A 260 -0.63 -9.88 25.77
C GLY A 260 -0.55 -9.62 24.28
N LEU A 261 0.31 -8.63 23.95
CA LEU A 261 0.65 -8.28 22.58
C LEU A 261 1.67 -9.28 22.03
N PRO A 262 1.51 -9.73 20.78
CA PRO A 262 2.54 -10.49 20.08
C PRO A 262 3.86 -9.71 20.06
N GLY A 263 4.97 -10.41 20.26
CA GLY A 263 6.29 -9.77 20.35
C GLY A 263 6.66 -9.29 21.76
N HIS A 264 5.79 -9.45 22.76
CA HIS A 264 6.07 -9.11 24.15
C HIS A 264 5.90 -10.34 25.07
N GLY A 265 6.91 -10.63 25.85
CA GLY A 265 6.86 -11.72 26.85
C GLY A 265 6.69 -13.11 26.24
N GLY A 266 6.05 -14.02 27.00
CA GLY A 266 5.83 -15.42 26.59
C GLY A 266 4.93 -15.64 25.37
N VAL A 267 4.19 -14.63 24.93
CA VAL A 267 3.29 -14.69 23.77
C VAL A 267 4.06 -14.83 22.45
N SER A 268 5.31 -14.36 22.41
CA SER A 268 6.16 -14.41 21.19
C SER A 268 6.46 -15.82 20.69
N ALA A 269 6.45 -16.82 21.57
CA ALA A 269 6.67 -18.22 21.17
C ALA A 269 5.43 -18.83 20.49
N MET A 270 4.24 -18.30 20.78
CA MET A 270 2.96 -18.84 20.31
C MET A 270 2.51 -18.27 18.98
N VAL A 271 2.91 -17.03 18.67
CA VAL A 271 2.42 -16.29 17.51
C VAL A 271 3.48 -15.41 16.90
N GLU A 272 3.59 -15.44 15.58
CA GLU A 272 4.36 -14.48 14.81
C GLU A 272 3.42 -13.41 14.25
N VAL A 273 3.78 -12.14 14.39
CA VAL A 273 3.04 -11.02 13.82
C VAL A 273 3.95 -10.14 12.99
N ARG A 274 3.63 -10.03 11.71
CA ARG A 274 4.37 -9.20 10.75
C ARG A 274 3.52 -8.01 10.33
N PRO A 275 4.06 -6.78 10.36
CA PRO A 275 3.38 -5.63 9.80
C PRO A 275 3.18 -5.78 8.28
N VAL A 276 2.12 -5.15 7.76
CA VAL A 276 1.75 -5.21 6.35
C VAL A 276 1.64 -3.79 5.80
N VAL A 277 2.26 -3.52 4.64
CA VAL A 277 2.09 -2.28 3.89
C VAL A 277 0.78 -2.36 3.11
N ALA A 278 -0.33 -2.07 3.79
CA ALA A 278 -1.69 -2.38 3.35
C ALA A 278 -2.02 -1.99 1.89
N PRO A 279 -1.71 -0.76 1.40
CA PRO A 279 -2.05 -0.39 0.03
C PRO A 279 -1.28 -1.16 -1.05
N PHE A 280 -0.23 -1.88 -0.67
CA PHE A 280 0.64 -2.64 -1.57
C PHE A 280 0.69 -4.14 -1.22
N ALA A 281 -0.06 -4.57 -0.21
CA ALA A 281 0.01 -5.93 0.32
C ALA A 281 -0.27 -6.99 -0.74
N ARG A 282 -1.30 -6.80 -1.55
CA ARG A 282 -1.70 -7.76 -2.58
C ARG A 282 -1.02 -7.52 -3.92
N PHE A 283 -0.94 -6.27 -4.35
CA PHE A 283 -0.35 -5.88 -5.63
C PHE A 283 0.55 -4.67 -5.45
N LEU A 284 1.84 -4.84 -5.68
CA LEU A 284 2.81 -3.76 -5.71
C LEU A 284 3.37 -3.61 -7.12
N PRO A 285 2.87 -2.64 -7.92
CA PRO A 285 3.44 -2.33 -9.23
C PRO A 285 4.86 -1.79 -9.11
N SER A 286 5.73 -2.12 -10.06
CA SER A 286 7.14 -1.66 -10.05
C SER A 286 7.31 -0.14 -10.04
N PHE A 287 6.29 0.62 -10.39
CA PHE A 287 6.29 2.08 -10.25
C PHE A 287 6.32 2.58 -8.79
N ASP A 288 5.86 1.77 -7.83
CA ASP A 288 5.65 2.16 -6.44
C ASP A 288 6.60 1.45 -5.46
N LEU A 289 7.72 0.89 -5.95
CA LEU A 289 8.66 0.15 -5.11
C LEU A 289 9.30 1.02 -4.03
N ALA A 290 9.73 2.23 -4.39
CA ALA A 290 10.41 3.12 -3.46
C ALA A 290 9.53 3.50 -2.25
N PRO A 291 8.28 3.98 -2.41
CA PRO A 291 7.45 4.31 -1.27
C PRO A 291 7.01 3.06 -0.49
N ALA A 292 6.82 1.91 -1.15
CA ALA A 292 6.53 0.65 -0.46
C ALA A 292 7.69 0.22 0.45
N GLN A 293 8.94 0.31 -0.05
CA GLN A 293 10.14 0.00 0.71
C GLN A 293 10.33 0.96 1.89
N ALA A 294 10.11 2.27 1.69
CA ALA A 294 10.22 3.27 2.76
C ALA A 294 9.23 2.99 3.89
N VAL A 295 7.97 2.69 3.55
CA VAL A 295 6.96 2.34 4.56
C VAL A 295 7.26 0.99 5.20
N ALA A 296 7.72 -0.01 4.45
CA ALA A 296 8.11 -1.30 5.01
C ALA A 296 9.20 -1.11 6.08
N GLY A 297 10.25 -0.33 5.79
CA GLY A 297 11.30 0.02 6.75
C GLY A 297 10.75 0.77 7.98
N LEU A 298 9.85 1.74 7.76
CA LEU A 298 9.25 2.53 8.84
C LEU A 298 8.47 1.68 9.84
N ILE A 299 7.68 0.69 9.37
CA ILE A 299 6.80 -0.11 10.23
C ILE A 299 7.40 -1.48 10.62
N GLY A 300 8.64 -1.77 10.23
CA GLY A 300 9.29 -3.06 10.47
C GLY A 300 8.67 -4.23 9.69
N ALA A 301 8.08 -3.96 8.51
CA ALA A 301 7.60 -5.01 7.62
C ALA A 301 8.76 -5.66 6.84
N ALA A 302 8.51 -6.82 6.24
CA ALA A 302 9.47 -7.46 5.37
C ALA A 302 9.91 -6.51 4.24
N PRO A 303 11.19 -6.49 3.86
CA PRO A 303 11.66 -5.67 2.75
C PRO A 303 11.00 -6.11 1.44
N VAL A 304 10.89 -5.19 0.50
CA VAL A 304 10.42 -5.51 -0.85
C VAL A 304 11.44 -6.45 -1.50
N PRO A 305 11.07 -7.64 -1.99
CA PRO A 305 11.97 -8.51 -2.70
C PRO A 305 12.60 -7.81 -3.92
N PRO A 306 13.86 -8.06 -4.25
CA PRO A 306 14.51 -7.44 -5.40
C PRO A 306 13.78 -7.79 -6.70
N LEU A 307 13.81 -6.87 -7.67
CA LEU A 307 13.28 -7.14 -9.00
C LEU A 307 14.03 -8.34 -9.62
N PRO A 308 13.31 -9.29 -10.24
CA PRO A 308 13.92 -10.50 -10.81
C PRO A 308 14.72 -10.24 -12.12
N PHE A 309 14.79 -9.00 -12.55
CA PHE A 309 15.54 -8.60 -13.76
C PHE A 309 16.15 -7.21 -13.58
N SER A 310 17.36 -7.04 -14.08
CA SER A 310 18.04 -5.77 -14.26
C SER A 310 17.90 -5.35 -15.72
N GLY A 311 17.43 -4.14 -16.02
CA GLY A 311 17.56 -3.58 -17.35
C GLY A 311 16.28 -3.23 -18.12
N HIS A 312 15.10 -3.16 -17.49
CA HIS A 312 13.94 -2.47 -18.04
C HIS A 312 13.65 -1.16 -17.31
N SER A 313 14.72 -0.53 -16.80
CA SER A 313 14.70 0.88 -16.47
C SER A 313 14.54 1.62 -17.78
N ALA A 314 13.34 2.16 -17.99
CA ALA A 314 13.06 3.29 -18.85
C ALA A 314 14.16 3.65 -19.87
N GLY A 315 14.08 3.11 -21.07
CA GLY A 315 14.46 3.88 -22.24
C GLY A 315 13.25 4.66 -22.69
#